data_22fd6604b4e3d110047dc7e4f086c6c6
#
_entry.id   22fd6604b4e3d110047dc7e4f086c6c6
#
_cell.length_a   1.000
_cell.length_b   1.000
_cell.length_c   1.000
_cell.angle_alpha   90.00
_cell.angle_beta   90.00
_cell.angle_gamma   90.00
#
_symmetry.space_group_name_H-M   'P 1'
#
loop_
_entity.id
_entity.type
_entity.pdbx_description
1 polymer ?
#
loop_
_entity_poly.entity_id
_entity_poly.type
_entity_poly.pdbx_seq_one_letter_code
_entity_poly.pdbx_strand_id
1 'polypeptide(L)'
;ARMEVVHKSQAVKSTQTTIPFVKGNNLDYTEIMSFCGKYKTQAGWILFVLVTIFVITAVSNGANLNDGMDGMAAGNSAIICIALGILAYVSSHIDFASYLNIMYIPGSQELVIYICAMVGALIGFLWYNAYPAQIFMGDTGSLTIGGVIAVLAIIIHKELLIPILCGVFLVESLSVILQVEYFKSGKRKGLRRRIFKRTPIHDNFRVLPSQLDPTCSYVFKNWPHGAWHESKITIRFWIVTILLAAATIITLKIR
;
A
#
# COMPACT_ATOMS: atom_id res chain seq x y z
N ALA A 1 2.06 -10.53 35.03
CA ALA A 1 2.93 -11.38 34.22
C ALA A 1 3.49 -10.70 32.96
N ARG A 2 2.95 -9.53 32.53
CA ARG A 2 3.44 -8.79 31.35
C ARG A 2 4.52 -7.74 31.64
N MET A 3 4.75 -7.37 32.89
CA MET A 3 5.75 -6.35 33.26
C MET A 3 7.18 -6.87 33.38
N GLU A 4 7.41 -8.16 33.59
CA GLU A 4 8.76 -8.71 33.74
C GLU A 4 9.57 -8.89 32.46
N VAL A 5 8.91 -8.86 31.29
CA VAL A 5 9.58 -9.00 29.99
C VAL A 5 10.28 -7.71 29.54
N VAL A 6 9.98 -6.57 30.15
CA VAL A 6 10.49 -5.25 29.76
C VAL A 6 11.94 -4.99 30.22
N HIS A 7 12.48 -5.79 31.16
CA HIS A 7 13.82 -5.53 31.74
C HIS A 7 14.99 -6.22 31.05
N LYS A 8 14.80 -7.01 30.02
CA LYS A 8 15.90 -7.52 29.18
C LYS A 8 15.64 -7.18 27.74
N SER A 9 16.19 -6.08 27.25
CA SER A 9 16.27 -5.72 25.85
C SER A 9 17.22 -6.68 25.10
N GLN A 10 16.88 -7.95 25.00
CA GLN A 10 17.51 -8.84 24.06
C GLN A 10 16.70 -8.71 22.74
N ALA A 11 17.42 -8.35 21.67
CA ALA A 11 16.84 -8.36 20.33
C ALA A 11 16.40 -9.80 20.00
N VAL A 12 15.11 -10.07 20.13
CA VAL A 12 14.52 -11.37 19.81
C VAL A 12 14.19 -11.38 18.32
N LYS A 13 14.82 -12.27 17.56
CA LYS A 13 14.41 -12.53 16.18
C LYS A 13 13.01 -13.13 16.18
N SER A 14 12.02 -12.41 15.64
CA SER A 14 10.63 -12.82 15.61
C SER A 14 10.10 -12.81 14.17
N THR A 15 9.27 -13.79 13.84
CA THR A 15 8.47 -13.84 12.62
C THR A 15 7.04 -13.33 12.86
N GLN A 16 6.81 -12.62 13.95
CA GLN A 16 5.50 -12.06 14.29
C GLN A 16 5.26 -10.76 13.54
N THR A 17 4.03 -10.58 13.07
CA THR A 17 3.55 -9.37 12.42
C THR A 17 2.19 -8.95 12.96
N THR A 18 1.84 -7.68 12.76
CA THR A 18 0.53 -7.16 13.14
C THR A 18 -0.48 -7.45 12.03
N ILE A 19 -1.59 -8.13 12.38
CA ILE A 19 -2.72 -8.38 11.49
C ILE A 19 -3.96 -7.65 12.01
N PRO A 20 -4.70 -6.92 11.14
CA PRO A 20 -5.95 -6.27 11.55
C PRO A 20 -7.07 -7.30 11.76
N PHE A 21 -8.07 -6.95 12.56
CA PHE A 21 -9.32 -7.70 12.81
C PHE A 21 -9.16 -9.03 13.56
N VAL A 22 -7.98 -9.42 13.98
CA VAL A 22 -7.73 -10.64 14.75
C VAL A 22 -7.51 -10.32 16.22
N LYS A 23 -8.05 -11.15 17.12
CA LYS A 23 -7.87 -10.98 18.57
C LYS A 23 -6.37 -11.03 18.91
N GLY A 24 -5.86 -9.95 19.50
CA GLY A 24 -4.44 -9.81 19.85
C GLY A 24 -3.59 -9.18 18.74
N ASN A 25 -4.14 -8.92 17.57
CA ASN A 25 -3.48 -8.28 16.43
C ASN A 25 -2.11 -8.86 16.04
N ASN A 26 -1.79 -10.09 16.44
CA ASN A 26 -0.51 -10.74 16.17
C ASN A 26 -0.70 -12.00 15.35
N LEU A 27 0.11 -12.15 14.32
CA LEU A 27 0.25 -13.34 13.49
C LEU A 27 1.71 -13.79 13.52
N ASP A 28 1.96 -15.07 13.80
CA ASP A 28 3.29 -15.65 13.69
C ASP A 28 3.37 -16.56 12.47
N TYR A 29 4.25 -16.22 11.53
CA TYR A 29 4.46 -17.06 10.35
C TYR A 29 4.93 -18.47 10.70
N THR A 30 5.61 -18.65 11.86
CA THR A 30 6.00 -19.96 12.35
C THR A 30 4.81 -20.80 12.77
N GLU A 31 3.75 -20.19 13.33
CA GLU A 31 2.53 -20.91 13.70
C GLU A 31 1.73 -21.34 12.46
N ILE A 32 1.69 -20.52 11.40
CA ILE A 32 1.06 -20.91 10.12
C ILE A 32 1.71 -22.20 9.57
N MET A 33 3.03 -22.34 9.72
CA MET A 33 3.79 -23.48 9.24
C MET A 33 3.89 -24.64 10.25
N SER A 34 3.01 -24.69 11.26
CA SER A 34 2.99 -25.74 12.30
C SER A 34 2.86 -27.14 11.73
N PHE A 35 2.22 -27.31 10.56
CA PHE A 35 2.09 -28.60 9.87
C PHE A 35 3.43 -29.19 9.39
N CYS A 36 4.51 -28.37 9.30
CA CYS A 36 5.85 -28.83 8.94
C CYS A 36 6.60 -29.52 10.11
N GLY A 37 5.98 -29.66 11.29
CA GLY A 37 6.53 -30.39 12.44
C GLY A 37 7.91 -29.88 12.87
N LYS A 38 8.96 -30.69 12.75
CA LYS A 38 10.33 -30.37 13.18
C LYS A 38 10.93 -29.16 12.44
N TYR A 39 10.49 -28.87 11.24
CA TYR A 39 11.03 -27.77 10.41
C TYR A 39 10.17 -26.50 10.44
N LYS A 40 9.18 -26.39 11.36
CA LYS A 40 8.24 -25.27 11.43
C LYS A 40 8.94 -23.90 11.49
N THR A 41 10.01 -23.76 12.26
CA THR A 41 10.74 -22.48 12.40
C THR A 41 11.43 -22.07 11.11
N GLN A 42 12.09 -23.02 10.43
CA GLN A 42 12.76 -22.76 9.15
C GLN A 42 11.73 -22.42 8.06
N ALA A 43 10.65 -23.19 8.00
CA ALA A 43 9.54 -22.93 7.07
C ALA A 43 8.86 -21.56 7.34
N GLY A 44 8.68 -21.16 8.60
CA GLY A 44 8.18 -19.85 8.97
C GLY A 44 9.07 -18.69 8.48
N TRP A 45 10.38 -18.82 8.61
CA TRP A 45 11.34 -17.84 8.10
C TRP A 45 11.32 -17.78 6.56
N ILE A 46 11.22 -18.91 5.87
CA ILE A 46 11.10 -18.95 4.40
C ILE A 46 9.81 -18.25 3.96
N LEU A 47 8.69 -18.54 4.63
CA LEU A 47 7.42 -17.89 4.33
C LEU A 47 7.51 -16.37 4.55
N PHE A 48 8.10 -15.92 5.67
CA PHE A 48 8.31 -14.50 5.94
C PHE A 48 9.11 -13.81 4.83
N VAL A 49 10.21 -14.43 4.37
CA VAL A 49 11.03 -13.89 3.27
C VAL A 49 10.22 -13.82 1.98
N LEU A 50 9.43 -14.85 1.64
CA LEU A 50 8.57 -14.84 0.45
C LEU A 50 7.52 -13.74 0.51
N VAL A 51 6.87 -13.56 1.67
CA VAL A 51 5.91 -12.46 1.89
C VAL A 51 6.60 -11.11 1.77
N THR A 52 7.79 -10.94 2.34
CA THR A 52 8.59 -9.71 2.23
C THR A 52 8.88 -9.35 0.78
N ILE A 53 9.37 -10.32 -0.02
CA ILE A 53 9.65 -10.11 -1.46
C ILE A 53 8.36 -9.74 -2.20
N PHE A 54 7.27 -10.44 -1.92
CA PHE A 54 5.97 -10.17 -2.54
C PHE A 54 5.48 -8.75 -2.21
N VAL A 55 5.53 -8.34 -0.94
CA VAL A 55 5.08 -7.01 -0.49
C VAL A 55 5.91 -5.90 -1.12
N ILE A 56 7.26 -6.02 -1.10
CA ILE A 56 8.13 -5.00 -1.72
C ILE A 56 7.80 -4.88 -3.22
N THR A 57 7.70 -6.01 -3.92
CA THR A 57 7.41 -6.03 -5.35
C THR A 57 6.02 -5.44 -5.66
N ALA A 58 5.00 -5.82 -4.89
CA ALA A 58 3.63 -5.38 -5.10
C ALA A 58 3.47 -3.86 -4.84
N VAL A 59 4.03 -3.36 -3.74
CA VAL A 59 3.91 -1.93 -3.38
C VAL A 59 4.73 -1.06 -4.32
N SER A 60 5.95 -1.48 -4.68
CA SER A 60 6.81 -0.75 -5.62
C SER A 60 6.13 -0.62 -6.99
N ASN A 61 5.65 -1.71 -7.57
CA ASN A 61 4.91 -1.67 -8.84
C ASN A 61 3.57 -0.93 -8.71
N GLY A 62 2.88 -1.04 -7.57
CA GLY A 62 1.63 -0.33 -7.31
C GLY A 62 1.83 1.19 -7.26
N ALA A 63 2.91 1.65 -6.63
CA ALA A 63 3.29 3.06 -6.61
C ALA A 63 3.63 3.57 -8.03
N ASN A 64 4.34 2.77 -8.83
CA ASN A 64 4.64 3.10 -10.21
C ASN A 64 3.38 3.21 -11.08
N LEU A 65 2.44 2.27 -10.96
CA LEU A 65 1.15 2.34 -11.66
C LEU A 65 0.28 3.54 -11.20
N ASN A 66 0.51 4.05 -10.00
CA ASN A 66 -0.18 5.23 -9.47
C ASN A 66 0.46 6.55 -9.96
N ASP A 67 1.62 6.52 -10.60
CA ASP A 67 2.33 7.70 -11.15
C ASP A 67 1.85 8.06 -12.57
N GLY A 68 0.54 8.11 -12.75
CA GLY A 68 -0.08 8.38 -14.05
C GLY A 68 -0.71 9.77 -14.18
N MET A 69 -0.72 10.57 -13.12
CA MET A 69 -1.28 11.93 -13.09
C MET A 69 -0.48 12.86 -12.18
N ASP A 70 -0.53 14.16 -12.52
CA ASP A 70 0.16 15.22 -11.79
C ASP A 70 -0.19 15.19 -10.29
N GLY A 71 0.84 15.08 -9.45
CA GLY A 71 0.75 15.08 -8.00
C GLY A 71 0.16 13.82 -7.35
N MET A 72 -0.30 12.84 -8.12
CA MET A 72 -1.05 11.71 -7.57
C MET A 72 -0.14 10.78 -6.77
N ALA A 73 0.98 10.33 -7.35
CA ALA A 73 1.91 9.42 -6.69
C ALA A 73 2.58 10.07 -5.48
N ALA A 74 3.08 11.31 -5.63
CA ALA A 74 3.74 12.04 -4.55
C ALA A 74 2.80 12.30 -3.37
N GLY A 75 1.57 12.76 -3.65
CA GLY A 75 0.59 13.05 -2.60
C GLY A 75 0.09 11.81 -1.87
N ASN A 76 -0.27 10.75 -2.59
CA ASN A 76 -0.68 9.48 -1.97
C ASN A 76 0.46 8.89 -1.13
N SER A 77 1.69 8.91 -1.64
CA SER A 77 2.86 8.41 -0.91
C SER A 77 3.16 9.21 0.35
N ALA A 78 3.03 10.54 0.31
CA ALA A 78 3.21 11.39 1.48
C ALA A 78 2.18 11.04 2.59
N ILE A 79 0.90 10.86 2.23
CA ILE A 79 -0.16 10.47 3.17
C ILE A 79 0.14 9.10 3.79
N ILE A 80 0.54 8.12 2.97
CA ILE A 80 0.91 6.76 3.42
C ILE A 80 2.11 6.84 4.37
N CYS A 81 3.15 7.61 4.03
CA CYS A 81 4.32 7.79 4.88
C CYS A 81 3.97 8.44 6.22
N ILE A 82 3.08 9.44 6.26
CA ILE A 82 2.60 10.04 7.52
C ILE A 82 1.94 8.97 8.39
N ALA A 83 1.07 8.13 7.83
CA ALA A 83 0.44 7.05 8.57
C ALA A 83 1.46 6.03 9.11
N LEU A 84 2.46 5.64 8.32
CA LEU A 84 3.55 4.77 8.76
C LEU A 84 4.39 5.43 9.87
N GLY A 85 4.63 6.74 9.79
CA GLY A 85 5.31 7.52 10.82
C GLY A 85 4.56 7.49 12.16
N ILE A 86 3.25 7.67 12.12
CA ILE A 86 2.39 7.54 13.31
C ILE A 86 2.48 6.12 13.88
N LEU A 87 2.39 5.09 13.04
CA LEU A 87 2.48 3.70 13.48
C LEU A 87 3.86 3.36 14.06
N ALA A 88 4.95 3.87 13.48
CA ALA A 88 6.30 3.71 13.99
C ALA A 88 6.46 4.37 15.37
N TYR A 89 5.97 5.60 15.52
CA TYR A 89 5.99 6.33 16.79
C TYR A 89 5.21 5.61 17.88
N VAL A 90 3.98 5.21 17.57
CA VAL A 90 3.10 4.50 18.51
C VAL A 90 3.70 3.15 18.93
N SER A 91 4.33 2.42 17.98
CA SER A 91 4.98 1.14 18.28
C SER A 91 6.22 1.28 19.17
N SER A 92 6.82 2.47 19.25
CA SER A 92 7.99 2.74 20.12
C SER A 92 7.62 3.05 21.56
N HIS A 93 6.35 3.30 21.88
CA HIS A 93 5.89 3.68 23.22
C HIS A 93 5.03 2.56 23.82
N ILE A 94 5.40 2.07 24.99
CA ILE A 94 4.74 0.95 25.68
C ILE A 94 3.24 1.23 25.91
N ASP A 95 2.91 2.42 26.39
CA ASP A 95 1.52 2.79 26.71
C ASP A 95 0.64 2.82 25.45
N PHE A 96 1.13 3.44 24.38
CA PHE A 96 0.40 3.48 23.12
C PHE A 96 0.31 2.13 22.43
N ALA A 97 1.41 1.36 22.42
CA ALA A 97 1.44 0.02 21.88
C ALA A 97 0.46 -0.90 22.61
N SER A 98 0.40 -0.82 23.95
CA SER A 98 -0.56 -1.58 24.75
C SER A 98 -2.00 -1.12 24.52
N TYR A 99 -2.24 0.19 24.40
CA TYR A 99 -3.57 0.75 24.11
C TYR A 99 -4.13 0.27 22.78
N LEU A 100 -3.30 0.25 21.71
CA LEU A 100 -3.69 -0.25 20.39
C LEU A 100 -3.51 -1.76 20.24
N ASN A 101 -3.00 -2.43 21.27
CA ASN A 101 -2.73 -3.88 21.27
C ASN A 101 -1.84 -4.32 20.08
N ILE A 102 -0.81 -3.53 19.80
CA ILE A 102 0.18 -3.81 18.76
C ILE A 102 1.54 -4.16 19.40
N MET A 103 2.42 -4.75 18.60
CA MET A 103 3.77 -5.09 19.03
C MET A 103 4.55 -3.83 19.44
N TYR A 104 5.14 -3.86 20.63
CA TYR A 104 6.12 -2.86 21.07
C TYR A 104 7.45 -3.12 20.40
N ILE A 105 7.99 -2.12 19.70
CA ILE A 105 9.25 -2.19 18.95
C ILE A 105 10.16 -1.05 19.45
N PRO A 106 11.06 -1.35 20.40
CA PRO A 106 11.98 -0.34 20.92
C PRO A 106 12.89 0.19 19.81
N GLY A 107 13.10 1.50 19.78
CA GLY A 107 13.93 2.16 18.77
C GLY A 107 13.22 2.48 17.44
N SER A 108 11.97 2.06 17.22
CA SER A 108 11.24 2.40 16.00
C SER A 108 10.95 3.90 15.87
N GLN A 109 11.11 4.70 16.92
CA GLN A 109 11.04 6.15 16.88
C GLN A 109 12.11 6.77 15.98
N GLU A 110 13.27 6.15 15.83
CA GLU A 110 14.33 6.65 14.94
C GLU A 110 13.89 6.67 13.48
N LEU A 111 13.00 5.74 13.10
CA LEU A 111 12.42 5.71 11.75
C LEU A 111 11.54 6.94 11.48
N VAL A 112 10.97 7.55 12.52
CA VAL A 112 10.13 8.75 12.36
C VAL A 112 10.94 9.89 11.76
N ILE A 113 12.22 10.05 12.14
CA ILE A 113 13.11 11.08 11.59
C ILE A 113 13.27 10.87 10.08
N TYR A 114 13.56 9.63 9.66
CA TYR A 114 13.67 9.28 8.25
C TYR A 114 12.35 9.51 7.49
N ILE A 115 11.23 9.10 8.08
CA ILE A 115 9.90 9.26 7.50
C ILE A 115 9.55 10.75 7.35
N CYS A 116 9.84 11.58 8.34
CA CYS A 116 9.63 13.03 8.27
C CYS A 116 10.47 13.67 7.16
N ALA A 117 11.73 13.26 7.01
CA ALA A 117 12.58 13.74 5.92
C ALA A 117 11.99 13.33 4.55
N MET A 118 11.53 12.09 4.42
CA MET A 118 10.88 11.62 3.20
C MET A 118 9.58 12.35 2.89
N VAL A 119 8.73 12.58 3.89
CA VAL A 119 7.48 13.37 3.73
C VAL A 119 7.82 14.80 3.31
N GLY A 120 8.83 15.43 3.92
CA GLY A 120 9.29 16.76 3.54
C GLY A 120 9.77 16.82 2.09
N ALA A 121 10.54 15.81 1.65
CA ALA A 121 10.99 15.70 0.26
C ALA A 121 9.81 15.51 -0.72
N LEU A 122 8.83 14.67 -0.37
CA LEU A 122 7.61 14.46 -1.18
C LEU A 122 6.76 15.73 -1.28
N ILE A 123 6.61 16.48 -0.20
CA ILE A 123 5.89 17.77 -0.21
C ILE A 123 6.65 18.80 -1.06
N GLY A 124 7.97 18.88 -0.92
CA GLY A 124 8.81 19.76 -1.75
C GLY A 124 8.74 19.40 -3.24
N PHE A 125 8.77 18.11 -3.57
CA PHE A 125 8.56 17.64 -4.94
C PHE A 125 7.14 17.98 -5.44
N LEU A 126 6.12 17.76 -4.61
CA LEU A 126 4.72 18.02 -4.94
C LEU A 126 4.46 19.49 -5.28
N TRP A 127 5.22 20.42 -4.72
CA TRP A 127 5.13 21.84 -5.05
C TRP A 127 5.31 22.11 -6.55
N TYR A 128 6.20 21.36 -7.20
CA TYR A 128 6.45 21.48 -8.63
C TYR A 128 5.71 20.44 -9.48
N ASN A 129 5.27 19.34 -8.86
CA ASN A 129 4.57 18.24 -9.53
C ASN A 129 3.04 18.36 -9.44
N ALA A 130 2.49 19.34 -8.66
CA ALA A 130 1.06 19.61 -8.65
C ALA A 130 0.59 20.14 -10.02
N TYR A 131 -0.67 19.83 -10.37
CA TYR A 131 -1.24 20.24 -11.65
C TYR A 131 -1.26 21.77 -11.85
N PRO A 132 -0.77 22.31 -12.98
CA PRO A 132 -0.05 21.63 -14.07
C PRO A 132 1.40 21.37 -13.68
N ALA A 133 1.85 20.11 -13.77
CA ALA A 133 3.16 19.70 -13.32
C ALA A 133 4.29 20.33 -14.15
N GLN A 134 5.32 20.81 -13.45
CA GLN A 134 6.55 21.33 -14.05
C GLN A 134 7.66 20.28 -14.10
N ILE A 135 7.61 19.30 -13.21
CA ILE A 135 8.56 18.18 -13.12
C ILE A 135 7.80 16.86 -12.97
N PHE A 136 8.38 15.78 -13.45
CA PHE A 136 7.82 14.44 -13.39
C PHE A 136 8.75 13.49 -12.64
N MET A 137 8.18 12.52 -11.92
CA MET A 137 8.96 11.60 -11.08
C MET A 137 9.66 10.51 -11.89
N GLY A 138 8.97 9.95 -12.87
CA GLY A 138 9.40 8.81 -13.66
C GLY A 138 9.47 7.49 -12.86
N ASP A 139 9.71 6.40 -13.57
CA ASP A 139 9.68 5.04 -13.02
C ASP A 139 10.70 4.83 -11.89
N THR A 140 11.90 5.42 -12.02
CA THR A 140 12.93 5.31 -10.98
C THR A 140 12.47 5.88 -9.64
N GLY A 141 11.83 7.04 -9.66
CA GLY A 141 11.32 7.70 -8.46
C GLY A 141 10.14 6.95 -7.85
N SER A 142 9.13 6.64 -8.66
CA SER A 142 7.91 6.00 -8.20
C SER A 142 8.14 4.57 -7.67
N LEU A 143 8.98 3.77 -8.34
CA LEU A 143 9.39 2.44 -7.87
C LEU A 143 10.16 2.52 -6.54
N THR A 144 11.08 3.50 -6.43
CA THR A 144 11.87 3.71 -5.21
C THR A 144 10.98 4.07 -4.02
N ILE A 145 10.05 5.02 -4.20
CA ILE A 145 9.12 5.44 -3.14
C ILE A 145 8.27 4.26 -2.67
N GLY A 146 7.72 3.48 -3.60
CA GLY A 146 6.95 2.28 -3.25
C GLY A 146 7.79 1.23 -2.52
N GLY A 147 9.04 1.03 -2.93
CA GLY A 147 10.00 0.15 -2.25
C GLY A 147 10.30 0.61 -0.83
N VAL A 148 10.54 1.91 -0.63
CA VAL A 148 10.77 2.50 0.71
C VAL A 148 9.54 2.34 1.61
N ILE A 149 8.33 2.62 1.12
CA ILE A 149 7.08 2.42 1.85
C ILE A 149 6.95 0.97 2.33
N ALA A 150 7.21 0.01 1.44
CA ALA A 150 7.16 -1.41 1.77
C ALA A 150 8.18 -1.79 2.86
N VAL A 151 9.43 -1.34 2.70
CA VAL A 151 10.51 -1.62 3.67
C VAL A 151 10.19 -1.02 5.04
N LEU A 152 9.71 0.22 5.10
CA LEU A 152 9.28 0.85 6.35
C LEU A 152 8.19 0.05 7.05
N ALA A 153 7.17 -0.41 6.32
CA ALA A 153 6.10 -1.23 6.89
C ALA A 153 6.62 -2.58 7.42
N ILE A 154 7.58 -3.20 6.72
CA ILE A 154 8.20 -4.46 7.16
C ILE A 154 9.04 -4.25 8.42
N ILE A 155 9.84 -3.18 8.50
CA ILE A 155 10.68 -2.89 9.68
C ILE A 155 9.82 -2.71 10.94
N ILE A 156 8.65 -2.08 10.81
CA ILE A 156 7.73 -1.90 11.94
C ILE A 156 6.75 -3.07 12.11
N HIS A 157 6.95 -4.19 11.40
CA HIS A 157 6.09 -5.38 11.42
C HIS A 157 4.60 -5.06 11.17
N LYS A 158 4.33 -4.26 10.13
CA LYS A 158 2.99 -3.82 9.71
C LYS A 158 2.69 -4.16 8.25
N GLU A 159 3.42 -5.11 7.66
CA GLU A 159 3.28 -5.48 6.26
C GLU A 159 1.87 -5.98 5.90
N LEU A 160 1.16 -6.59 6.84
CA LEU A 160 -0.22 -7.06 6.62
C LEU A 160 -1.27 -5.93 6.68
N LEU A 161 -0.90 -4.72 7.11
CA LEU A 161 -1.74 -3.52 7.02
C LEU A 161 -1.63 -2.84 5.65
N ILE A 162 -0.59 -3.13 4.88
CA ILE A 162 -0.35 -2.53 3.56
C ILE A 162 -1.54 -2.64 2.61
N PRO A 163 -2.26 -3.77 2.48
CA PRO A 163 -3.41 -3.86 1.59
C PRO A 163 -4.50 -2.82 1.89
N ILE A 164 -4.65 -2.40 3.14
CA ILE A 164 -5.58 -1.33 3.51
C ILE A 164 -4.92 0.03 3.31
N LEU A 165 -3.75 0.24 3.88
CA LEU A 165 -3.04 1.52 3.84
C LEU A 165 -2.69 1.96 2.42
N CYS A 166 -2.17 1.04 1.60
CA CYS A 166 -1.86 1.26 0.18
C CYS A 166 -2.99 0.79 -0.74
N GLY A 167 -4.24 0.82 -0.27
CA GLY A 167 -5.40 0.30 -1.01
C GLY A 167 -5.58 0.98 -2.37
N VAL A 168 -5.19 2.25 -2.52
CA VAL A 168 -5.17 2.93 -3.82
C VAL A 168 -4.20 2.24 -4.77
N PHE A 169 -2.96 1.95 -4.36
CA PHE A 169 -1.98 1.24 -5.19
C PHE A 169 -2.46 -0.16 -5.55
N LEU A 170 -3.12 -0.84 -4.60
CA LEU A 170 -3.71 -2.16 -4.81
C LEU A 170 -4.81 -2.11 -5.89
N VAL A 171 -5.74 -1.15 -5.81
CA VAL A 171 -6.85 -1.00 -6.77
C VAL A 171 -6.33 -0.65 -8.15
N GLU A 172 -5.31 0.23 -8.26
CA GLU A 172 -4.64 0.54 -9.54
C GLU A 172 -4.06 -0.73 -10.16
N SER A 173 -3.28 -1.49 -9.40
CA SER A 173 -2.66 -2.74 -9.86
C SER A 173 -3.70 -3.79 -10.26
N LEU A 174 -4.73 -4.00 -9.42
CA LEU A 174 -5.81 -4.94 -9.71
C LEU A 174 -6.59 -4.56 -10.97
N SER A 175 -6.83 -3.26 -11.19
CA SER A 175 -7.52 -2.79 -12.40
C SER A 175 -6.79 -3.20 -13.68
N VAL A 176 -5.45 -3.13 -13.68
CA VAL A 176 -4.60 -3.55 -14.79
C VAL A 176 -4.63 -5.06 -14.97
N ILE A 177 -4.44 -5.82 -13.89
CA ILE A 177 -4.45 -7.28 -13.93
C ILE A 177 -5.77 -7.80 -14.47
N LEU A 178 -6.89 -7.33 -13.92
CA LEU A 178 -8.23 -7.72 -14.33
C LEU A 178 -8.49 -7.37 -15.80
N GLN A 179 -8.09 -6.18 -16.24
CA GLN A 179 -8.22 -5.77 -17.63
C GLN A 179 -7.45 -6.68 -18.59
N VAL A 180 -6.18 -6.97 -18.26
CA VAL A 180 -5.31 -7.80 -19.09
C VAL A 180 -5.85 -9.22 -19.21
N GLU A 181 -6.23 -9.83 -18.09
CA GLU A 181 -6.76 -11.19 -18.10
C GLU A 181 -8.11 -11.30 -18.82
N TYR A 182 -9.00 -10.33 -18.59
CA TYR A 182 -10.29 -10.27 -19.27
C TYR A 182 -10.13 -10.09 -20.80
N PHE A 183 -9.19 -9.21 -21.21
CA PHE A 183 -8.88 -9.00 -22.63
C PHE A 183 -8.27 -10.24 -23.27
N LYS A 184 -7.30 -10.89 -22.62
CA LYS A 184 -6.69 -12.15 -23.10
C LYS A 184 -7.74 -13.28 -23.25
N SER A 185 -8.62 -13.43 -22.25
CA SER A 185 -9.71 -14.39 -22.28
C SER A 185 -10.68 -14.12 -23.44
N GLY A 186 -11.03 -12.85 -23.67
CA GLY A 186 -11.85 -12.44 -24.80
C GLY A 186 -11.19 -12.76 -26.14
N LYS A 187 -9.91 -12.41 -26.28
CA LYS A 187 -9.13 -12.64 -27.51
C LYS A 187 -9.06 -14.12 -27.90
N ARG A 188 -8.94 -15.03 -26.91
CA ARG A 188 -8.98 -16.50 -27.14
C ARG A 188 -10.32 -16.96 -27.75
N LYS A 189 -11.42 -16.19 -27.54
CA LYS A 189 -12.76 -16.47 -28.07
C LYS A 189 -13.08 -15.61 -29.31
N GLY A 190 -12.10 -14.97 -29.93
CA GLY A 190 -12.29 -14.07 -31.06
C GLY A 190 -12.99 -12.75 -30.75
N LEU A 191 -13.14 -12.40 -29.47
CA LEU A 191 -13.86 -11.21 -29.01
C LEU A 191 -12.90 -10.20 -28.40
N ARG A 192 -13.04 -8.92 -28.76
CA ARG A 192 -12.32 -7.81 -28.14
C ARG A 192 -13.16 -7.25 -26.98
N ARG A 193 -12.87 -7.69 -25.76
CA ARG A 193 -13.61 -7.29 -24.57
C ARG A 193 -12.71 -6.57 -23.59
N ARG A 194 -13.19 -5.47 -23.01
CA ARG A 194 -12.51 -4.70 -21.96
C ARG A 194 -13.46 -4.44 -20.80
N ILE A 195 -12.93 -4.40 -19.57
CA ILE A 195 -13.71 -4.04 -18.37
C ILE A 195 -13.82 -2.53 -18.31
N PHE A 196 -12.69 -1.85 -18.24
CA PHE A 196 -12.57 -0.39 -18.13
C PHE A 196 -12.33 0.24 -19.51
N LYS A 197 -12.65 1.53 -19.66
CA LYS A 197 -12.33 2.33 -20.84
C LYS A 197 -10.81 2.37 -21.08
N ARG A 198 -10.06 2.61 -20.01
CA ARG A 198 -8.59 2.62 -19.98
C ARG A 198 -8.11 2.17 -18.60
N THR A 199 -6.91 1.64 -18.50
CA THR A 199 -6.25 1.24 -17.24
C THR A 199 -4.85 1.83 -17.20
N PRO A 200 -4.32 2.14 -15.98
CA PRO A 200 -4.92 1.92 -14.63
C PRO A 200 -6.24 2.67 -14.39
N ILE A 201 -6.92 2.43 -13.25
CA ILE A 201 -8.30 2.90 -13.04
C ILE A 201 -8.44 4.44 -13.05
N HIS A 202 -7.41 5.20 -12.66
CA HIS A 202 -7.42 6.66 -12.75
C HIS A 202 -7.66 7.14 -14.20
N ASP A 203 -7.07 6.45 -15.18
CA ASP A 203 -7.25 6.75 -16.60
C ASP A 203 -8.69 6.51 -17.09
N ASN A 204 -9.42 5.60 -16.45
CA ASN A 204 -10.84 5.36 -16.77
C ASN A 204 -11.70 6.61 -16.54
N PHE A 205 -11.31 7.49 -15.61
CA PHE A 205 -12.08 8.69 -15.26
C PHE A 205 -11.86 9.85 -16.23
N ARG A 206 -10.75 9.89 -16.99
CA ARG A 206 -10.45 10.99 -17.92
C ARG A 206 -10.85 10.72 -19.37
N VAL A 207 -11.23 9.48 -19.72
CA VAL A 207 -11.57 9.09 -21.10
C VAL A 207 -13.07 9.21 -21.34
N LEU A 208 -13.43 9.94 -22.42
CA LEU A 208 -14.81 10.04 -22.90
C LEU A 208 -15.23 8.75 -23.63
N PRO A 209 -16.53 8.37 -23.55
CA PRO A 209 -17.05 7.24 -24.32
C PRO A 209 -16.89 7.37 -25.84
N SER A 210 -16.84 8.58 -26.36
CA SER A 210 -16.62 8.89 -27.78
C SER A 210 -15.21 8.60 -28.29
N GLN A 211 -14.23 8.51 -27.37
CA GLN A 211 -12.82 8.25 -27.68
C GLN A 211 -12.48 6.75 -27.69
N LEU A 212 -13.46 5.89 -27.43
CA LEU A 212 -13.26 4.46 -27.31
C LEU A 212 -13.21 3.78 -28.69
N ASP A 213 -12.41 2.70 -28.76
CA ASP A 213 -12.36 1.84 -29.94
C ASP A 213 -13.75 1.20 -30.18
N PRO A 214 -14.40 1.50 -31.30
CA PRO A 214 -15.73 0.96 -31.58
C PRO A 214 -15.75 -0.55 -31.80
N THR A 215 -14.59 -1.16 -32.05
CA THR A 215 -14.45 -2.62 -32.26
C THR A 215 -14.39 -3.40 -30.95
N CYS A 216 -14.25 -2.70 -29.81
CA CYS A 216 -14.17 -3.31 -28.49
C CYS A 216 -15.51 -3.19 -27.74
N SER A 217 -15.89 -4.26 -27.05
CA SER A 217 -16.98 -4.25 -26.09
C SER A 217 -16.44 -3.89 -24.70
N TYR A 218 -17.09 -2.93 -24.03
CA TYR A 218 -16.68 -2.44 -22.70
C TYR A 218 -17.76 -2.72 -21.67
N VAL A 219 -17.37 -3.24 -20.49
CA VAL A 219 -18.30 -3.46 -19.36
C VAL A 219 -18.71 -2.12 -18.76
N PHE A 220 -17.73 -1.26 -18.43
CA PHE A 220 -17.98 0.08 -17.87
C PHE A 220 -17.88 1.20 -18.90
N LYS A 221 -18.54 1.01 -20.10
CA LYS A 221 -18.52 1.99 -21.19
C LYS A 221 -18.97 3.39 -20.76
N ASN A 222 -20.06 3.46 -20.01
CA ASN A 222 -20.73 4.71 -19.63
C ASN A 222 -20.36 5.20 -18.22
N TRP A 223 -19.42 4.58 -17.54
CA TRP A 223 -19.01 4.99 -16.21
C TRP A 223 -17.54 5.45 -16.17
N PRO A 224 -17.26 6.65 -15.70
CA PRO A 224 -18.20 7.75 -15.44
C PRO A 224 -18.80 8.30 -16.77
N HIS A 225 -19.95 8.98 -16.69
CA HIS A 225 -20.64 9.51 -17.88
C HIS A 225 -19.85 10.59 -18.62
N GLY A 226 -18.94 11.32 -17.92
CA GLY A 226 -18.08 12.35 -18.51
C GLY A 226 -16.63 12.18 -18.14
N ALA A 227 -15.73 12.88 -18.82
CA ALA A 227 -14.32 12.98 -18.41
C ALA A 227 -14.18 13.93 -17.24
N TRP A 228 -13.40 13.53 -16.26
CA TRP A 228 -13.04 14.37 -15.12
C TRP A 228 -11.70 15.06 -15.39
N HIS A 229 -11.56 16.26 -14.87
CA HIS A 229 -10.30 16.98 -14.88
C HIS A 229 -9.25 16.25 -14.01
N GLU A 230 -7.99 16.25 -14.41
CA GLU A 230 -6.91 15.51 -13.73
C GLU A 230 -6.77 15.90 -12.26
N SER A 231 -6.74 17.19 -11.95
CA SER A 231 -6.67 17.68 -10.56
C SER A 231 -7.83 17.17 -9.69
N LYS A 232 -9.03 17.02 -10.26
CA LYS A 232 -10.18 16.47 -9.55
C LYS A 232 -10.00 15.00 -9.23
N ILE A 233 -9.37 14.23 -10.12
CA ILE A 233 -9.07 12.81 -9.90
C ILE A 233 -8.01 12.70 -8.81
N THR A 234 -6.89 13.42 -8.94
CA THR A 234 -5.80 13.44 -7.96
C THR A 234 -6.29 13.75 -6.54
N ILE A 235 -7.09 14.82 -6.36
CA ILE A 235 -7.63 15.19 -5.04
C ILE A 235 -8.53 14.09 -4.48
N ARG A 236 -9.37 13.45 -5.30
CA ARG A 236 -10.22 12.35 -4.84
C ARG A 236 -9.41 11.13 -4.41
N PHE A 237 -8.33 10.82 -5.12
CA PHE A 237 -7.42 9.75 -4.72
C PHE A 237 -6.74 10.07 -3.40
N TRP A 238 -6.31 11.31 -3.14
CA TRP A 238 -5.79 11.73 -1.84
C TRP A 238 -6.82 11.57 -0.72
N ILE A 239 -8.07 11.99 -0.96
CA ILE A 239 -9.15 11.82 0.02
C ILE A 239 -9.34 10.33 0.35
N VAL A 240 -9.38 9.46 -0.66
CA VAL A 240 -9.49 8.02 -0.45
C VAL A 240 -8.29 7.48 0.33
N THR A 241 -7.07 7.91 0.01
CA THR A 241 -5.85 7.51 0.74
C THR A 241 -5.88 7.97 2.20
N ILE A 242 -6.36 9.19 2.50
CA ILE A 242 -6.55 9.68 3.87
C ILE A 242 -7.56 8.80 4.62
N LEU A 243 -8.68 8.46 3.99
CA LEU A 243 -9.69 7.59 4.61
C LEU A 243 -9.15 6.19 4.87
N LEU A 244 -8.36 5.63 3.95
CA LEU A 244 -7.71 4.33 4.13
C LEU A 244 -6.63 4.37 5.22
N ALA A 245 -5.86 5.45 5.32
CA ALA A 245 -4.90 5.66 6.39
C ALA A 245 -5.59 5.74 7.76
N ALA A 246 -6.68 6.49 7.87
CA ALA A 246 -7.49 6.55 9.08
C ALA A 246 -8.10 5.17 9.40
N ALA A 247 -8.67 4.48 8.42
CA ALA A 247 -9.21 3.13 8.59
C ALA A 247 -8.13 2.16 9.08
N THR A 248 -6.91 2.22 8.55
CA THR A 248 -5.79 1.37 8.98
C THR A 248 -5.49 1.53 10.46
N ILE A 249 -5.48 2.76 10.99
CA ILE A 249 -5.25 3.02 12.41
C ILE A 249 -6.45 2.54 13.25
N ILE A 250 -7.67 2.79 12.77
CA ILE A 250 -8.90 2.40 13.47
C ILE A 250 -9.03 0.87 13.56
N THR A 251 -8.67 0.13 12.52
CA THR A 251 -8.76 -1.35 12.51
C THR A 251 -7.92 -2.02 13.59
N LEU A 252 -6.87 -1.35 14.07
CA LEU A 252 -6.06 -1.86 15.20
C LEU A 252 -6.80 -1.80 16.53
N LYS A 253 -7.80 -0.92 16.66
CA LYS A 253 -8.60 -0.76 17.88
C LYS A 253 -9.92 -1.50 17.86
N ILE A 254 -10.48 -1.75 16.67
CA ILE A 254 -11.75 -2.46 16.52
C ILE A 254 -11.53 -3.95 16.83
N ARG A 255 -12.27 -4.44 17.78
CA ARG A 255 -12.35 -5.87 18.17
C ARG A 255 -13.74 -6.39 18.00
#